data_555e6619d65eb1155f7b29bdda4332d9
#
_entry.id   555e6619d65eb1155f7b29bdda4332d9
#
_cell.length_a   1.000
_cell.length_b   1.000
_cell.length_c   1.000
_cell.angle_alpha   90.00
_cell.angle_beta   90.00
_cell.angle_gamma   90.00
#
_symmetry.space_group_name_H-M   'P 1'
#
loop_
_entity.id
_entity.type
_entity.pdbx_description
1 polymer ?
#
loop_
_entity_poly.entity_id
_entity_poly.type
_entity_poly.pdbx_seq_one_letter_code
_entity_poly.pdbx_strand_id
1 'polypeptide(L)'
;MRRFMALLIGVWLGGCVVAGPPLPPPPNGPVPDLVGTWRGTWAGEPLALLVVTQLADTGNSGFSIGDYQLGGVRRPGFSGVLTSTVRGEAVSSRAQGWLGNDATGRLLLLIESDSPAGYQYLTLARIERDRLAGSGESSFTWGPRGPAELTRQPR
;
A
#
# COMPACT_ATOMS: atom_id res chain seq x y z
N MET A 1 37.47 -19.17 47.66
CA MET A 1 37.40 -19.07 46.19
C MET A 1 35.94 -19.25 45.72
N ARG A 2 35.19 -18.19 45.48
CA ARG A 2 33.83 -18.22 44.97
C ARG A 2 33.84 -17.60 43.58
N ARG A 3 33.61 -18.43 42.54
CA ARG A 3 33.52 -18.02 41.16
C ARG A 3 32.08 -17.53 40.89
N PHE A 4 31.89 -16.22 40.71
CA PHE A 4 30.65 -15.64 40.17
C PHE A 4 30.65 -15.83 38.67
N MET A 5 29.73 -16.66 38.19
CA MET A 5 29.44 -16.85 36.79
C MET A 5 28.34 -15.87 36.41
N ALA A 6 28.73 -14.77 35.75
CA ALA A 6 27.79 -13.76 35.21
C ALA A 6 27.12 -14.30 33.94
N LEU A 7 25.83 -14.58 34.03
CA LEU A 7 25.00 -15.01 32.92
C LEU A 7 24.57 -13.75 32.16
N LEU A 8 25.20 -13.47 31.00
CA LEU A 8 24.79 -12.46 30.07
C LEU A 8 23.57 -12.94 29.29
N ILE A 9 22.37 -12.52 29.69
CA ILE A 9 21.14 -12.72 28.94
C ILE A 9 21.10 -11.62 27.86
N GLY A 10 21.50 -11.98 26.65
CA GLY A 10 21.34 -11.14 25.47
C GLY A 10 19.87 -11.10 25.08
N VAL A 11 19.18 -10.00 25.36
CA VAL A 11 17.84 -9.74 24.85
C VAL A 11 17.95 -9.38 23.38
N TRP A 12 17.65 -10.31 22.50
CA TRP A 12 17.44 -10.04 21.08
C TRP A 12 16.09 -9.36 20.91
N LEU A 13 16.10 -8.03 20.81
CA LEU A 13 14.96 -7.26 20.33
C LEU A 13 14.86 -7.44 18.81
N GLY A 14 14.28 -8.56 18.41
CA GLY A 14 13.85 -8.78 17.04
C GLY A 14 12.68 -7.86 16.73
N GLY A 15 12.95 -6.63 16.31
CA GLY A 15 11.93 -5.76 15.73
C GLY A 15 11.38 -6.42 14.48
N CYS A 16 10.15 -6.93 14.53
CA CYS A 16 9.42 -7.35 13.33
C CYS A 16 9.14 -6.09 12.48
N VAL A 17 10.02 -5.81 11.54
CA VAL A 17 9.72 -4.89 10.44
C VAL A 17 8.66 -5.62 9.61
N VAL A 18 7.42 -5.18 9.72
CA VAL A 18 6.36 -5.65 8.81
C VAL A 18 6.69 -5.04 7.46
N ALA A 19 7.38 -5.81 6.63
CA ALA A 19 7.60 -5.44 5.25
C ALA A 19 6.25 -5.43 4.53
N GLY A 20 5.93 -4.32 3.87
CA GLY A 20 4.76 -4.25 2.98
C GLY A 20 4.86 -5.28 1.84
N PRO A 21 3.76 -5.51 1.12
CA PRO A 21 3.76 -6.41 -0.03
C PRO A 21 4.79 -5.94 -1.07
N PRO A 22 5.48 -6.89 -1.76
CA PRO A 22 6.44 -6.53 -2.80
C PRO A 22 5.75 -5.75 -3.92
N LEU A 23 6.43 -4.72 -4.42
CA LEU A 23 5.90 -3.94 -5.53
C LEU A 23 5.79 -4.80 -6.79
N PRO A 24 4.67 -4.74 -7.53
CA PRO A 24 4.48 -5.50 -8.75
C PRO A 24 5.47 -5.05 -9.84
N PRO A 25 5.86 -5.91 -10.80
CA PRO A 25 6.64 -5.50 -11.96
C PRO A 25 5.88 -4.42 -12.77
N PRO A 26 6.57 -3.56 -13.54
CA PRO A 26 5.93 -2.53 -14.37
C PRO A 26 4.87 -3.11 -15.30
N PRO A 27 3.79 -2.34 -15.61
CA PRO A 27 2.77 -2.80 -16.53
C PRO A 27 3.30 -2.89 -17.97
N ASN A 28 2.86 -3.91 -18.70
CA ASN A 28 3.24 -4.15 -20.11
C ASN A 28 2.33 -3.42 -21.11
N GLY A 29 1.32 -2.68 -20.64
CA GLY A 29 0.29 -2.07 -21.48
C GLY A 29 -0.13 -0.68 -21.02
N PRO A 30 -1.16 -0.10 -21.66
CA PRO A 30 -1.66 1.21 -21.31
C PRO A 30 -2.20 1.24 -19.87
N VAL A 31 -1.91 2.33 -19.19
CA VAL A 31 -2.31 2.56 -17.79
C VAL A 31 -3.58 3.40 -17.77
N PRO A 32 -4.63 2.99 -17.06
CA PRO A 32 -5.85 3.78 -16.93
C PRO A 32 -5.62 5.08 -16.18
N ASP A 33 -6.38 6.13 -16.52
CA ASP A 33 -6.46 7.35 -15.73
C ASP A 33 -7.21 7.07 -14.43
N LEU A 34 -6.52 7.24 -13.30
CA LEU A 34 -7.08 7.04 -11.96
C LEU A 34 -7.41 8.35 -11.24
N VAL A 35 -7.02 9.52 -11.81
CA VAL A 35 -7.24 10.83 -11.18
C VAL A 35 -8.72 11.07 -10.90
N GLY A 36 -9.04 11.46 -9.68
CA GLY A 36 -10.40 11.77 -9.24
C GLY A 36 -10.76 11.12 -7.92
N THR A 37 -12.05 11.19 -7.60
CA THR A 37 -12.60 10.66 -6.35
C THR A 37 -13.22 9.28 -6.58
N TRP A 38 -12.91 8.36 -5.70
CA TRP A 38 -13.41 7.01 -5.68
C TRP A 38 -14.06 6.73 -4.33
N ARG A 39 -15.23 6.09 -4.31
CA ARG A 39 -15.94 5.74 -3.09
C ARG A 39 -16.42 4.30 -3.14
N GLY A 40 -16.44 3.66 -1.97
CA GLY A 40 -16.89 2.28 -1.86
C GLY A 40 -16.75 1.73 -0.46
N THR A 41 -16.35 0.48 -0.36
CA THR A 41 -16.25 -0.21 0.92
C THR A 41 -14.96 -1.02 1.02
N TRP A 42 -14.48 -1.21 2.24
CA TRP A 42 -13.41 -2.12 2.60
C TRP A 42 -13.85 -2.96 3.80
N ALA A 43 -13.92 -4.26 3.63
CA ALA A 43 -14.46 -5.19 4.64
C ALA A 43 -15.87 -4.80 5.14
N GLY A 44 -16.69 -4.19 4.26
CA GLY A 44 -18.03 -3.72 4.58
C GLY A 44 -18.11 -2.28 5.13
N GLU A 45 -17.00 -1.69 5.54
CA GLU A 45 -16.92 -0.33 6.06
C GLU A 45 -16.66 0.70 4.95
N PRO A 46 -17.09 1.96 5.12
CA PRO A 46 -16.86 3.03 4.15
C PRO A 46 -15.38 3.22 3.80
N LEU A 47 -15.11 3.34 2.51
CA LEU A 47 -13.79 3.61 1.94
C LEU A 47 -13.89 4.74 0.92
N ALA A 48 -12.94 5.67 0.95
CA ALA A 48 -12.78 6.66 -0.10
C ALA A 48 -11.31 6.81 -0.49
N LEU A 49 -11.05 7.04 -1.77
CA LEU A 49 -9.73 7.34 -2.31
C LEU A 49 -9.84 8.59 -3.19
N LEU A 50 -9.05 9.59 -2.89
CA LEU A 50 -8.83 10.76 -3.75
C LEU A 50 -7.46 10.62 -4.41
N VAL A 51 -7.43 10.37 -5.71
CA VAL A 51 -6.20 10.42 -6.51
C VAL A 51 -6.00 11.85 -6.99
N VAL A 52 -4.96 12.51 -6.49
CA VAL A 52 -4.66 13.91 -6.79
C VAL A 52 -3.79 14.02 -8.03
N THR A 53 -2.74 13.21 -8.10
CA THR A 53 -1.76 13.24 -9.18
C THR A 53 -1.40 11.83 -9.60
N GLN A 54 -1.41 11.58 -10.91
CA GLN A 54 -0.92 10.33 -11.50
C GLN A 54 0.28 10.64 -12.38
N LEU A 55 1.34 9.85 -12.23
CA LEU A 55 2.58 9.97 -12.97
C LEU A 55 2.82 8.70 -13.77
N ALA A 56 3.30 8.84 -15.00
CA ALA A 56 3.74 7.71 -15.82
C ALA A 56 4.98 7.04 -15.23
N ASP A 57 5.73 7.79 -14.44
CA ASP A 57 6.94 7.34 -13.77
C ASP A 57 7.02 8.00 -12.39
N THR A 58 6.87 7.23 -11.34
CA THR A 58 6.96 7.73 -9.96
C THR A 58 8.40 7.98 -9.50
N GLY A 59 9.36 7.86 -10.43
CA GLY A 59 10.77 7.97 -10.10
C GLY A 59 11.28 6.75 -9.33
N ASN A 60 12.54 6.82 -9.00
CA ASN A 60 13.24 5.75 -8.33
C ASN A 60 12.97 5.80 -6.82
N SER A 61 12.14 4.94 -6.29
CA SER A 61 12.22 4.56 -4.89
C SER A 61 13.36 3.56 -4.71
N GLY A 62 14.56 3.95 -5.17
CA GLY A 62 15.76 3.17 -4.99
C GLY A 62 16.14 3.19 -3.52
N PHE A 63 16.39 2.03 -2.98
CA PHE A 63 16.98 1.86 -1.67
C PHE A 63 18.50 2.01 -1.79
N SER A 64 19.08 3.00 -1.12
CA SER A 64 20.54 3.19 -1.05
C SER A 64 21.10 2.47 0.18
N ILE A 65 22.01 1.54 -0.03
CA ILE A 65 22.87 1.01 1.05
C ILE A 65 24.30 1.51 0.78
N GLY A 66 24.73 2.55 1.49
CA GLY A 66 26.02 3.21 1.22
C GLY A 66 26.07 3.72 -0.22
N ASP A 67 27.15 3.40 -0.94
CA ASP A 67 27.35 3.83 -2.34
C ASP A 67 26.62 2.95 -3.38
N TYR A 68 25.90 1.93 -2.95
CA TYR A 68 25.13 1.06 -3.85
C TYR A 68 23.71 1.58 -3.98
N GLN A 69 23.38 2.14 -5.14
CA GLN A 69 22.00 2.37 -5.57
C GLN A 69 21.49 1.09 -6.23
N LEU A 70 20.64 0.36 -5.55
CA LEU A 70 19.81 -0.65 -6.19
C LEU A 70 18.76 0.10 -7.00
N GLY A 71 18.97 0.15 -8.32
CA GLY A 71 18.14 0.89 -9.26
C GLY A 71 16.68 0.52 -9.10
N GLY A 72 15.84 1.49 -8.74
CA GLY A 72 14.41 1.31 -8.67
C GLY A 72 13.85 1.11 -10.07
N VAL A 73 12.91 0.21 -10.18
CA VAL A 73 12.18 0.00 -11.44
C VAL A 73 11.20 1.17 -11.58
N ARG A 74 11.29 1.92 -12.66
CA ARG A 74 10.34 2.99 -13.01
C ARG A 74 8.97 2.38 -13.27
N ARG A 75 7.94 2.93 -12.66
CA ARG A 75 6.58 2.43 -12.81
C ARG A 75 5.55 3.55 -12.69
N PRO A 76 4.41 3.42 -13.35
CA PRO A 76 3.30 4.34 -13.17
C PRO A 76 2.75 4.27 -11.75
N GLY A 77 2.35 5.41 -11.23
CA GLY A 77 1.76 5.46 -9.91
C GLY A 77 1.04 6.76 -9.66
N PHE A 78 0.52 6.91 -8.45
CA PHE A 78 -0.20 8.11 -8.05
C PHE A 78 0.13 8.51 -6.60
N SER A 79 -0.20 9.76 -6.29
CA SER A 79 -0.33 10.26 -4.92
C SER A 79 -1.75 10.74 -4.66
N GLY A 80 -2.19 10.58 -3.40
CA GLY A 80 -3.55 10.91 -3.03
C GLY A 80 -3.81 10.81 -1.54
N VAL A 81 -5.08 10.64 -1.20
CA VAL A 81 -5.57 10.48 0.18
C VAL A 81 -6.49 9.27 0.22
N LEU A 82 -6.22 8.36 1.13
CA LEU A 82 -7.10 7.25 1.49
C LEU A 82 -7.85 7.61 2.77
N THR A 83 -9.16 7.47 2.76
CA THR A 83 -10.01 7.58 3.95
C THR A 83 -10.67 6.23 4.20
N SER A 84 -10.36 5.62 5.31
CA SER A 84 -10.89 4.32 5.74
C SER A 84 -11.56 4.44 7.09
N THR A 85 -12.42 3.51 7.42
CA THR A 85 -13.04 3.42 8.75
C THR A 85 -12.18 2.54 9.65
N VAL A 86 -11.76 3.10 10.77
CA VAL A 86 -10.96 2.42 11.79
C VAL A 86 -11.65 2.59 13.13
N ARG A 87 -12.11 1.48 13.75
CA ARG A 87 -12.88 1.50 15.00
C ARG A 87 -14.12 2.39 14.96
N GLY A 88 -14.81 2.43 13.81
CA GLY A 88 -16.00 3.25 13.62
C GLY A 88 -15.72 4.74 13.31
N GLU A 89 -14.46 5.17 13.27
CA GLU A 89 -14.07 6.53 12.94
C GLU A 89 -13.43 6.61 11.55
N ALA A 90 -13.72 7.67 10.80
CA ALA A 90 -13.10 7.93 9.52
C ALA A 90 -11.68 8.47 9.72
N VAL A 91 -10.69 7.76 9.21
CA VAL A 91 -9.28 8.14 9.26
C VAL A 91 -8.79 8.42 7.85
N SER A 92 -8.31 9.64 7.63
CA SER A 92 -7.71 10.06 6.36
C SER A 92 -6.20 10.13 6.47
N SER A 93 -5.50 9.55 5.50
CA SER A 93 -4.04 9.53 5.46
C SER A 93 -3.53 9.65 4.04
N ARG A 94 -2.27 10.10 3.90
CA ARG A 94 -1.62 10.14 2.60
C ARG A 94 -1.55 8.73 2.03
N ALA A 95 -1.85 8.61 0.75
CA ALA A 95 -1.77 7.37 0.01
C ALA A 95 -0.82 7.50 -1.19
N GLN A 96 -0.10 6.43 -1.45
CA GLN A 96 0.66 6.24 -2.68
C GLN A 96 0.18 4.96 -3.36
N GLY A 97 0.14 4.96 -4.68
CA GLY A 97 -0.24 3.79 -5.44
C GLY A 97 0.73 3.52 -6.57
N TRP A 98 0.92 2.25 -6.89
CA TRP A 98 1.77 1.78 -7.97
C TRP A 98 1.03 0.80 -8.85
N LEU A 99 1.11 1.01 -10.15
CA LEU A 99 0.57 0.10 -11.14
C LEU A 99 1.66 -0.84 -11.66
N GLY A 100 1.29 -2.08 -11.83
CA GLY A 100 2.15 -3.13 -12.37
C GLY A 100 1.36 -4.31 -12.86
N ASN A 101 2.02 -5.40 -13.17
CA ASN A 101 1.37 -6.65 -13.54
C ASN A 101 1.50 -7.69 -12.42
N ASP A 102 0.47 -8.52 -12.25
CA ASP A 102 0.57 -9.73 -11.45
C ASP A 102 1.39 -10.82 -12.19
N ALA A 103 1.58 -11.97 -11.54
CA ALA A 103 2.31 -13.10 -12.12
C ALA A 103 1.66 -13.67 -13.40
N THR A 104 0.39 -13.35 -13.66
CA THR A 104 -0.34 -13.76 -14.87
C THR A 104 -0.33 -12.69 -15.96
N GLY A 105 0.34 -11.56 -15.74
CA GLY A 105 0.40 -10.42 -16.65
C GLY A 105 -0.82 -9.51 -16.62
N ARG A 106 -1.74 -9.67 -15.66
CA ARG A 106 -2.89 -8.77 -15.48
C ARG A 106 -2.49 -7.55 -14.69
N LEU A 107 -3.12 -6.42 -15.03
CA LEU A 107 -2.87 -5.16 -14.34
C LEU A 107 -3.26 -5.27 -12.85
N LEU A 108 -2.35 -4.82 -12.00
CA LEU A 108 -2.48 -4.78 -10.56
C LEU A 108 -2.21 -3.36 -10.06
N LEU A 109 -3.03 -2.88 -9.15
CA LEU A 109 -2.82 -1.63 -8.42
C LEU A 109 -2.57 -1.94 -6.95
N LEU A 110 -1.38 -1.58 -6.48
CA LEU A 110 -1.03 -1.62 -5.07
C LEU A 110 -1.15 -0.20 -4.51
N ILE A 111 -1.88 -0.04 -3.41
CA ILE A 111 -2.01 1.23 -2.67
C ILE A 111 -1.46 1.01 -1.27
N GLU A 112 -0.61 1.91 -0.84
CA GLU A 112 -0.10 2.01 0.52
C GLU A 112 -0.53 3.33 1.13
N SER A 113 -0.97 3.27 2.37
CA SER A 113 -1.34 4.44 3.15
C SER A 113 -0.72 4.34 4.55
N ASP A 114 -0.04 5.39 4.96
CA ASP A 114 0.54 5.53 6.30
C ASP A 114 -0.39 6.36 7.16
N SER A 115 -1.08 5.72 8.07
CA SER A 115 -1.97 6.37 9.04
C SER A 115 -1.34 6.38 10.44
N PRO A 116 -1.78 7.27 11.35
CA PRO A 116 -1.33 7.25 12.75
C PRO A 116 -1.56 5.91 13.46
N ALA A 117 -2.45 5.09 12.91
CA ALA A 117 -2.76 3.75 13.41
C ALA A 117 -1.89 2.64 12.80
N GLY A 118 -1.03 2.96 11.83
CA GLY A 118 -0.18 2.03 11.11
C GLY A 118 -0.44 2.00 9.61
N TYR A 119 0.24 1.09 8.91
CA TYR A 119 0.13 0.96 7.46
C TYR A 119 -1.14 0.23 7.04
N GLN A 120 -1.68 0.67 5.92
CA GLN A 120 -2.80 0.04 5.24
C GLN A 120 -2.40 -0.24 3.79
N TYR A 121 -2.72 -1.44 3.32
CA TYR A 121 -2.40 -1.89 1.97
C TYR A 121 -3.67 -2.33 1.26
N LEU A 122 -3.89 -1.85 0.04
CA LEU A 122 -4.91 -2.37 -0.86
C LEU A 122 -4.24 -2.96 -2.10
N THR A 123 -4.59 -4.18 -2.43
CA THR A 123 -4.16 -4.88 -3.64
C THR A 123 -5.39 -5.06 -4.53
N LEU A 124 -5.50 -4.24 -5.58
CA LEU A 124 -6.66 -4.20 -6.46
C LEU A 124 -6.29 -4.84 -7.79
N ALA A 125 -6.81 -6.03 -8.04
CA ALA A 125 -6.55 -6.84 -9.22
C ALA A 125 -7.60 -6.66 -10.33
N ARG A 126 -8.73 -6.03 -10.01
CA ARG A 126 -9.77 -5.67 -10.98
C ARG A 126 -9.76 -4.16 -11.16
N ILE A 127 -9.26 -3.71 -12.30
CA ILE A 127 -9.12 -2.29 -12.63
C ILE A 127 -9.90 -2.05 -13.90
N GLU A 128 -11.06 -1.47 -13.76
CA GLU A 128 -11.95 -1.06 -14.84
C GLU A 128 -12.00 0.48 -14.86
N ARG A 129 -12.59 1.06 -15.91
CA ARG A 129 -12.67 2.52 -16.08
C ARG A 129 -13.22 3.23 -14.84
N ASP A 130 -14.29 2.67 -14.25
CA ASP A 130 -15.06 3.30 -13.18
C ASP A 130 -15.17 2.42 -11.93
N ARG A 131 -14.45 1.28 -11.90
CA ARG A 131 -14.47 0.34 -10.78
C ARG A 131 -13.10 -0.24 -10.50
N LEU A 132 -12.75 -0.23 -9.21
CA LEU A 132 -11.54 -0.88 -8.68
C LEU A 132 -11.99 -1.91 -7.65
N ALA A 133 -11.47 -3.13 -7.70
CA ALA A 133 -11.81 -4.15 -6.71
C ALA A 133 -10.62 -5.09 -6.44
N GLY A 134 -10.57 -5.57 -5.21
CA GLY A 134 -9.55 -6.49 -4.74
C GLY A 134 -9.67 -6.75 -3.25
N SER A 135 -8.56 -6.71 -2.55
CA SER A 135 -8.51 -6.91 -1.11
C SER A 135 -7.59 -5.90 -0.44
N GLY A 136 -7.76 -5.74 0.86
CA GLY A 136 -6.88 -4.91 1.67
C GLY A 136 -6.57 -5.54 3.01
N GLU A 137 -5.48 -5.08 3.60
CA GLU A 137 -5.03 -5.47 4.92
C GLU A 137 -4.40 -4.28 5.67
N SER A 138 -4.51 -4.32 6.98
CA SER A 138 -3.88 -3.36 7.88
C SER A 138 -2.74 -4.03 8.64
N SER A 139 -1.68 -3.30 8.95
CA SER A 139 -0.57 -3.79 9.77
C SER A 139 -0.98 -3.99 11.24
N PHE A 140 -2.10 -3.45 11.66
CA PHE A 140 -2.63 -3.56 13.01
C PHE A 140 -3.82 -4.54 13.06
N THR A 141 -3.92 -5.30 14.14
CA THR A 141 -4.87 -6.42 14.27
C THR A 141 -6.34 -6.02 14.26
N TRP A 142 -6.66 -4.79 14.66
CA TRP A 142 -8.01 -4.23 14.75
C TRP A 142 -8.38 -3.36 13.55
N GLY A 143 -7.51 -3.25 12.55
CA GLY A 143 -7.79 -2.54 11.30
C GLY A 143 -8.57 -3.39 10.30
N PRO A 144 -9.15 -2.76 9.27
CA PRO A 144 -9.92 -3.46 8.27
C PRO A 144 -9.06 -4.47 7.49
N ARG A 145 -9.66 -5.63 7.18
CA ARG A 145 -9.04 -6.70 6.38
C ARG A 145 -10.12 -7.39 5.57
N GLY A 146 -9.87 -7.61 4.30
CA GLY A 146 -10.82 -8.30 3.44
C GLY A 146 -11.09 -7.58 2.13
N PRO A 147 -12.21 -7.86 1.47
CA PRO A 147 -12.53 -7.32 0.16
C PRO A 147 -12.64 -5.79 0.19
N ALA A 148 -12.10 -5.16 -0.84
CA ALA A 148 -12.17 -3.72 -1.08
C ALA A 148 -12.72 -3.47 -2.47
N GLU A 149 -13.66 -2.53 -2.57
CA GLU A 149 -14.28 -2.13 -3.82
C GLU A 149 -14.50 -0.63 -3.82
N LEU A 150 -14.17 0.01 -4.95
CA LEU A 150 -14.29 1.44 -5.15
C LEU A 150 -14.93 1.72 -6.51
N THR A 151 -15.82 2.70 -6.58
CA THR A 151 -16.46 3.19 -7.80
C THR A 151 -16.10 4.66 -7.99
N ARG A 152 -15.77 5.04 -9.22
CA ARG A 152 -15.44 6.42 -9.57
C ARG A 152 -16.66 7.32 -9.36
N GLN A 153 -16.45 8.46 -8.73
CA GLN A 153 -17.50 9.48 -8.60
C GLN A 153 -17.49 10.39 -9.83
N PRO A 154 -18.66 10.84 -10.29
CA PRO A 154 -18.75 11.88 -11.32
C PRO A 154 -17.94 13.12 -10.92
N ARG A 155 -17.32 13.75 -11.90
CA ARG A 155 -16.65 15.04 -11.73
C ARG A 155 -17.66 16.18 -11.66
#